data_d1066a3a7c254dc642b1aa07090ffbf4
#
_entry.id   d1066a3a7c254dc642b1aa07090ffbf4
#
_cell.length_a   1.000
_cell.length_b   1.000
_cell.length_c   1.000
_cell.angle_alpha   90.00
_cell.angle_beta   90.00
_cell.angle_gamma   90.00
#
_symmetry.space_group_name_H-M   'P 1'
#
loop_
_entity.id
_entity.type
_entity.pdbx_description
1 polymer ?
#
loop_
_entity_poly.entity_id
_entity_poly.type
_entity_poly.pdbx_seq_one_letter_code
_entity_poly.pdbx_strand_id
1 'polypeptide(L)'
;MSKNIKAILAEKLAANTQRHAAAHQEATVEYGRTHTMISVDVIDPNPYQPRKVFPQEEIESLAQSIGETGLLQPITVRPNGDRYQLIAGERRLRAHKVLGKPTIEALISEAEEGDMAVFALAENIDREDLSDYEIGKALRQVEELFPNRKRLAESLGLVRQDLYRYFAYDDLPPMVKDRLNINPRLLGRGPADALKRVLAEEQQRGDLPVATVESCLMECWQQLENAELDQTKLPGQLQRALMAIRNEGRTLNRDVVDITRVGKRVGTIVRDPRHIVVKIQAGTLSEEQELELERYVQSLVSESVSQIETQS
;
A
#
# COMPACT_ATOMS: atom_id res chain seq x y z
N MET A 1 -13.92 -3.27 10.19
CA MET A 1 -13.87 -2.02 9.41
C MET A 1 -12.49 -1.38 9.60
N SER A 2 -11.68 -1.27 8.56
CA SER A 2 -10.37 -0.61 8.63
C SER A 2 -10.60 0.89 8.86
N LYS A 3 -10.10 1.43 9.98
CA LYS A 3 -10.17 2.88 10.22
C LYS A 3 -9.34 3.59 9.15
N ASN A 4 -9.91 4.61 8.51
CA ASN A 4 -9.20 5.43 7.54
C ASN A 4 -8.12 6.24 8.29
N ILE A 5 -6.86 6.18 7.80
CA ILE A 5 -5.74 6.92 8.40
C ILE A 5 -6.05 8.43 8.50
N LYS A 6 -6.76 8.99 7.50
CA LYS A 6 -7.20 10.39 7.53
C LYS A 6 -8.05 10.70 8.77
N ALA A 7 -9.01 9.83 9.09
CA ALA A 7 -9.86 10.01 10.27
C ALA A 7 -9.07 9.88 11.58
N ILE A 8 -8.12 8.93 11.65
CA ILE A 8 -7.28 8.74 12.84
C ILE A 8 -6.32 9.92 13.03
N LEU A 9 -5.72 10.41 11.97
CA LEU A 9 -4.81 11.54 12.01
C LEU A 9 -5.57 12.85 12.31
N ALA A 10 -6.76 13.04 11.73
CA ALA A 10 -7.64 14.17 12.05
C ALA A 10 -8.09 14.12 13.53
N GLU A 11 -8.42 12.95 14.07
CA GLU A 11 -8.74 12.77 15.49
C GLU A 11 -7.53 13.12 16.39
N LYS A 12 -6.31 12.69 16.03
CA LYS A 12 -5.09 13.04 16.75
C LYS A 12 -4.77 14.54 16.65
N LEU A 13 -4.94 15.13 15.46
CA LEU A 13 -4.75 16.57 15.27
C LEU A 13 -5.75 17.37 16.11
N ALA A 14 -7.05 16.98 16.07
CA ALA A 14 -8.10 17.59 16.88
C ALA A 14 -7.83 17.43 18.38
N ALA A 15 -7.43 16.23 18.84
CA ALA A 15 -7.06 15.99 20.22
C ALA A 15 -5.84 16.83 20.66
N ASN A 16 -4.85 16.98 19.77
CA ASN A 16 -3.71 17.85 20.04
C ASN A 16 -4.14 19.33 20.08
N THR A 17 -4.98 19.77 19.14
CA THR A 17 -5.54 21.13 19.12
C THR A 17 -6.44 21.40 20.34
N GLN A 18 -7.28 20.44 20.75
CA GLN A 18 -8.10 20.52 21.96
C GLN A 18 -7.25 20.56 23.24
N ARG A 19 -6.17 19.77 23.32
CA ARG A 19 -5.20 19.84 24.43
C ARG A 19 -4.51 21.19 24.48
N HIS A 20 -4.24 21.81 23.33
CA HIS A 20 -3.71 23.18 23.26
C HIS A 20 -4.76 24.23 23.68
N ALA A 21 -6.04 24.04 23.35
CA ALA A 21 -7.13 24.92 23.74
C ALA A 21 -7.53 24.76 25.22
N ALA A 22 -7.55 23.53 25.76
CA ALA A 22 -7.83 23.25 27.16
C ALA A 22 -6.73 23.78 28.11
N ALA A 23 -5.48 23.81 27.65
CA ALA A 23 -4.37 24.43 28.41
C ALA A 23 -4.56 25.96 28.65
N HIS A 24 -5.53 26.58 27.98
CA HIS A 24 -5.90 27.99 28.19
C HIS A 24 -6.94 28.20 29.29
N GLN A 25 -7.68 27.17 29.71
CA GLN A 25 -8.75 27.32 30.70
C GLN A 25 -8.34 26.91 32.13
N GLU A 26 -7.31 26.10 32.28
CA GLU A 26 -6.81 25.69 33.58
C GLU A 26 -5.28 25.74 33.59
N ALA A 27 -4.70 26.68 34.36
CA ALA A 27 -3.29 26.69 34.69
C ALA A 27 -2.98 25.50 35.63
N THR A 28 -3.23 24.30 35.17
CA THR A 28 -2.86 23.05 35.83
C THR A 28 -1.69 22.45 35.10
N VAL A 29 -0.59 22.28 35.77
CA VAL A 29 0.63 21.60 35.34
C VAL A 29 0.28 20.22 34.87
N GLU A 30 0.11 20.05 33.53
CA GLU A 30 0.06 18.70 32.93
C GLU A 30 1.47 18.10 33.02
N TYR A 31 1.58 16.93 33.61
CA TYR A 31 2.82 16.17 33.70
C TYR A 31 3.49 16.05 32.32
N GLY A 32 4.70 16.60 32.18
CA GLY A 32 5.54 16.48 30.97
C GLY A 32 5.59 17.70 30.04
N ARG A 33 4.92 18.84 30.36
CA ARG A 33 5.01 20.08 29.57
C ARG A 33 5.35 21.28 30.45
N THR A 34 6.47 21.89 30.15
CA THR A 34 6.93 23.08 30.85
C THR A 34 6.71 24.31 30.01
N HIS A 35 5.89 25.25 30.47
CA HIS A 35 5.76 26.59 29.89
C HIS A 35 6.99 27.39 30.22
N THR A 36 7.65 27.97 29.23
CA THR A 36 8.83 28.77 29.42
C THR A 36 8.99 29.85 28.35
N MET A 37 9.72 30.91 28.68
CA MET A 37 10.14 31.91 27.71
C MET A 37 11.45 31.47 27.08
N ILE A 38 11.49 31.30 25.78
CA ILE A 38 12.68 30.86 25.05
C ILE A 38 13.15 31.98 24.12
N SER A 39 14.47 32.18 24.04
CA SER A 39 15.05 33.11 23.06
C SER A 39 14.71 32.67 21.65
N VAL A 40 14.23 33.63 20.85
CA VAL A 40 13.85 33.37 19.44
C VAL A 40 15.03 32.90 18.60
N ASP A 41 16.28 33.29 18.97
CA ASP A 41 17.49 32.96 18.21
C ASP A 41 17.96 31.51 18.41
N VAL A 42 17.53 30.85 19.50
CA VAL A 42 17.88 29.43 19.74
C VAL A 42 16.82 28.47 19.24
N ILE A 43 15.80 28.95 18.48
CA ILE A 43 14.74 28.13 17.95
C ILE A 43 14.96 27.90 16.44
N ASP A 44 15.20 26.65 16.08
CA ASP A 44 15.34 26.21 14.69
C ASP A 44 13.96 25.87 14.10
N PRO A 45 13.74 26.13 12.79
CA PRO A 45 12.47 25.80 12.15
C PRO A 45 12.25 24.29 12.08
N ASN A 46 11.00 23.87 11.87
CA ASN A 46 10.65 22.48 11.66
C ASN A 46 11.10 22.03 10.26
N PRO A 47 12.05 21.08 10.12
CA PRO A 47 12.51 20.61 8.81
C PRO A 47 11.42 19.85 8.02
N TYR A 48 10.42 19.31 8.71
CA TYR A 48 9.30 18.53 8.14
C TYR A 48 8.09 19.41 7.78
N GLN A 49 8.20 20.75 7.95
CA GLN A 49 7.12 21.69 7.67
C GLN A 49 6.79 21.68 6.17
N PRO A 50 5.58 21.26 5.76
CA PRO A 50 5.19 21.17 4.35
C PRO A 50 5.04 22.55 3.72
N ARG A 51 4.57 23.54 4.48
CA ARG A 51 4.41 24.92 4.00
C ARG A 51 5.75 25.66 4.04
N LYS A 52 6.36 25.85 2.87
CA LYS A 52 7.62 26.60 2.72
C LYS A 52 7.40 28.09 2.43
N VAL A 53 6.25 28.46 1.91
CA VAL A 53 5.91 29.86 1.53
C VAL A 53 4.89 30.41 2.52
N PHE A 54 5.25 31.50 3.17
CA PHE A 54 4.40 32.26 4.08
C PHE A 54 4.26 33.67 3.51
N PRO A 55 3.06 34.11 3.04
CA PRO A 55 2.86 35.44 2.54
C PRO A 55 3.24 36.48 3.61
N GLN A 56 4.06 37.45 3.22
CA GLN A 56 4.59 38.46 4.15
C GLN A 56 3.47 39.26 4.82
N GLU A 57 2.43 39.61 4.05
CA GLU A 57 1.26 40.34 4.56
C GLU A 57 0.52 39.59 5.69
N GLU A 58 0.41 38.25 5.58
CA GLU A 58 -0.21 37.44 6.63
C GLU A 58 0.63 37.41 7.91
N ILE A 59 1.95 37.42 7.79
CA ILE A 59 2.87 37.46 8.95
C ILE A 59 2.85 38.83 9.62
N GLU A 60 2.81 39.90 8.84
CA GLU A 60 2.74 41.27 9.36
C GLU A 60 1.40 41.54 10.05
N SER A 61 0.28 41.12 9.48
CA SER A 61 -1.03 41.21 10.13
C SER A 61 -1.07 40.45 11.45
N LEU A 62 -0.48 39.23 11.49
CA LEU A 62 -0.39 38.46 12.72
C LEU A 62 0.56 39.14 13.73
N ALA A 63 1.66 39.72 13.27
CA ALA A 63 2.58 40.47 14.12
C ALA A 63 1.89 41.67 14.77
N GLN A 64 1.12 42.44 14.00
CA GLN A 64 0.33 43.57 14.55
C GLN A 64 -0.63 43.08 15.64
N SER A 65 -1.40 42.02 15.37
CA SER A 65 -2.31 41.44 16.37
C SER A 65 -1.60 40.98 17.63
N ILE A 66 -0.43 40.32 17.51
CA ILE A 66 0.37 39.90 18.66
C ILE A 66 0.96 41.12 19.41
N GLY A 67 1.25 42.20 18.70
CA GLY A 67 1.69 43.46 19.31
C GLY A 67 0.61 44.10 20.18
N GLU A 68 -0.63 44.03 19.77
CA GLU A 68 -1.79 44.64 20.45
C GLU A 68 -2.34 43.75 21.59
N THR A 69 -2.49 42.48 21.37
CA THR A 69 -3.20 41.54 22.29
C THR A 69 -2.29 40.56 23.03
N GLY A 70 -1.02 40.51 22.66
CA GLY A 70 -0.10 39.48 23.13
C GLY A 70 -0.21 38.16 22.36
N LEU A 71 0.65 37.21 22.72
CA LEU A 71 0.62 35.85 22.14
C LEU A 71 -0.46 35.03 22.85
N LEU A 72 -1.58 34.76 22.16
CA LEU A 72 -2.69 34.01 22.74
C LEU A 72 -2.41 32.50 22.89
N GLN A 73 -1.50 31.97 22.10
CA GLN A 73 -1.12 30.57 22.14
C GLN A 73 0.39 30.42 22.03
N PRO A 74 1.06 29.73 22.98
CA PRO A 74 2.49 29.49 22.93
C PRO A 74 2.84 28.65 21.67
N ILE A 75 4.09 28.73 21.24
CA ILE A 75 4.63 27.79 20.28
C ILE A 75 4.95 26.46 20.97
N THR A 76 5.11 25.40 20.21
CA THR A 76 5.57 24.11 20.73
C THR A 76 6.96 23.82 20.20
N VAL A 77 7.90 23.48 21.09
CA VAL A 77 9.28 23.15 20.72
C VAL A 77 9.73 21.87 21.41
N ARG A 78 10.78 21.24 20.87
CA ARG A 78 11.52 20.17 21.56
C ARG A 78 12.97 20.57 21.77
N PRO A 79 13.65 20.04 22.80
CA PRO A 79 15.09 20.18 22.94
C PRO A 79 15.82 19.51 21.75
N ASN A 80 16.86 20.13 21.25
CA ASN A 80 17.73 19.60 20.22
C ASN A 80 19.19 20.02 20.51
N GLY A 81 19.88 19.26 21.35
CA GLY A 81 21.16 19.64 21.91
C GLY A 81 21.02 20.91 22.77
N ASP A 82 21.84 21.93 22.48
CA ASP A 82 21.80 23.23 23.17
C ASP A 82 20.76 24.20 22.59
N ARG A 83 19.98 23.79 21.64
CA ARG A 83 18.96 24.58 20.94
C ARG A 83 17.59 23.95 21.09
N TYR A 84 16.58 24.58 20.50
CA TYR A 84 15.22 24.05 20.41
C TYR A 84 14.82 23.92 18.95
N GLN A 85 14.06 22.89 18.64
CA GLN A 85 13.45 22.70 17.33
C GLN A 85 11.95 22.94 17.41
N LEU A 86 11.45 23.77 16.52
CA LEU A 86 10.02 24.08 16.45
C LEU A 86 9.22 22.85 16.02
N ILE A 87 8.18 22.50 16.78
CA ILE A 87 7.18 21.49 16.43
C ILE A 87 5.99 22.16 15.75
N ALA A 88 5.43 23.19 16.37
CA ALA A 88 4.26 23.91 15.86
C ALA A 88 4.32 25.39 16.18
N GLY A 89 3.76 26.23 15.31
CA GLY A 89 3.68 27.68 15.53
C GLY A 89 4.63 28.51 14.65
N GLU A 90 5.03 28.04 13.47
CA GLU A 90 5.94 28.73 12.55
C GLU A 90 5.51 30.19 12.27
N ARG A 91 4.22 30.45 11.99
CA ARG A 91 3.72 31.81 11.76
C ARG A 91 3.90 32.71 12.98
N ARG A 92 3.70 32.18 14.19
CA ARG A 92 3.87 32.89 15.47
C ARG A 92 5.33 33.23 15.74
N LEU A 93 6.23 32.29 15.49
CA LEU A 93 7.67 32.49 15.57
C LEU A 93 8.14 33.58 14.59
N ARG A 94 7.69 33.55 13.34
CA ARG A 94 8.01 34.59 12.34
C ARG A 94 7.45 35.95 12.71
N ALA A 95 6.22 35.99 13.20
CA ALA A 95 5.63 37.25 13.68
C ALA A 95 6.43 37.86 14.86
N HIS A 96 6.92 37.05 15.78
CA HIS A 96 7.80 37.51 16.86
C HIS A 96 9.13 38.05 16.34
N LYS A 97 9.71 37.43 15.31
CA LYS A 97 10.90 37.94 14.62
C LYS A 97 10.65 39.29 13.96
N VAL A 98 9.52 39.46 13.30
CA VAL A 98 9.11 40.75 12.72
C VAL A 98 8.92 41.84 13.77
N LEU A 99 8.36 41.49 14.93
CA LEU A 99 8.21 42.41 16.07
C LEU A 99 9.54 42.73 16.80
N GLY A 100 10.64 42.08 16.48
CA GLY A 100 11.90 42.23 17.16
C GLY A 100 11.87 41.79 18.65
N LYS A 101 10.91 40.93 19.04
CA LYS A 101 10.83 40.41 20.40
C LYS A 101 11.94 39.37 20.65
N PRO A 102 12.75 39.51 21.73
CA PRO A 102 13.89 38.63 21.97
C PRO A 102 13.46 37.22 22.41
N THR A 103 12.29 37.09 23.00
CA THR A 103 11.79 35.81 23.56
C THR A 103 10.36 35.55 23.12
N ILE A 104 9.99 34.29 23.11
CA ILE A 104 8.63 33.81 22.79
C ILE A 104 8.20 32.78 23.83
N GLU A 105 6.93 32.79 24.19
CA GLU A 105 6.35 31.78 25.08
C GLU A 105 6.24 30.43 24.32
N ALA A 106 6.77 29.38 24.91
CA ALA A 106 6.87 28.06 24.34
C ALA A 106 6.48 26.96 25.32
N LEU A 107 5.87 25.92 24.80
CA LEU A 107 5.68 24.63 25.45
C LEU A 107 6.81 23.69 25.04
N ILE A 108 7.58 23.21 26.00
CA ILE A 108 8.60 22.21 25.77
C ILE A 108 7.91 20.83 25.74
N SER A 109 8.09 20.10 24.67
CA SER A 109 7.56 18.74 24.47
C SER A 109 8.72 17.77 24.29
N GLU A 110 8.63 16.59 24.90
CA GLU A 110 9.60 15.50 24.74
C GLU A 110 9.32 14.66 23.49
N ALA A 111 8.61 15.22 22.50
CA ALA A 111 8.29 14.51 21.25
C ALA A 111 9.57 14.08 20.52
N GLU A 112 9.62 12.81 20.13
CA GLU A 112 10.69 12.29 19.28
C GLU A 112 10.60 12.89 17.87
N GLU A 113 11.69 12.84 17.12
CA GLU A 113 11.75 13.39 15.74
C GLU A 113 10.71 12.74 14.82
N GLY A 114 10.51 11.43 14.97
CA GLY A 114 9.49 10.70 14.23
C GLY A 114 8.06 11.19 14.51
N ASP A 115 7.75 11.52 15.76
CA ASP A 115 6.43 12.05 16.12
C ASP A 115 6.18 13.42 15.48
N MET A 116 7.20 14.27 15.37
CA MET A 116 7.11 15.55 14.65
C MET A 116 6.79 15.35 13.17
N ALA A 117 7.46 14.42 12.52
CA ALA A 117 7.23 14.10 11.14
C ALA A 117 5.81 13.54 10.91
N VAL A 118 5.29 12.73 11.85
CA VAL A 118 3.91 12.25 11.84
C VAL A 118 2.91 13.40 12.00
N PHE A 119 3.15 14.37 12.89
CA PHE A 119 2.27 15.54 13.02
C PHE A 119 2.26 16.40 11.75
N ALA A 120 3.42 16.66 11.14
CA ALA A 120 3.51 17.39 9.89
C ALA A 120 2.80 16.65 8.74
N LEU A 121 2.94 15.32 8.70
CA LEU A 121 2.21 14.47 7.74
C LEU A 121 0.71 14.52 7.95
N ALA A 122 0.25 14.46 9.22
CA ALA A 122 -1.18 14.53 9.56
C ALA A 122 -1.80 15.86 9.10
N GLU A 123 -1.13 16.97 9.36
CA GLU A 123 -1.56 18.29 8.89
C GLU A 123 -1.69 18.35 7.36
N ASN A 124 -0.73 17.77 6.65
CA ASN A 124 -0.72 17.78 5.19
C ASN A 124 -1.83 16.90 4.58
N ILE A 125 -2.06 15.72 5.15
CA ILE A 125 -3.12 14.80 4.72
C ILE A 125 -4.52 15.44 4.85
N ASP A 126 -4.74 16.19 5.92
CA ASP A 126 -6.03 16.85 6.17
C ASP A 126 -6.27 18.02 5.20
N ARG A 127 -5.19 18.71 4.79
CA ARG A 127 -5.28 19.91 3.92
C ARG A 127 -5.37 19.62 2.44
N GLU A 128 -4.75 18.54 1.95
CA GLU A 128 -4.53 18.34 0.51
C GLU A 128 -5.35 17.20 -0.11
N ASP A 129 -6.21 16.52 0.63
CA ASP A 129 -6.98 15.35 0.17
C ASP A 129 -6.12 14.32 -0.61
N LEU A 130 -4.98 13.95 -0.02
CA LEU A 130 -4.03 13.02 -0.62
C LEU A 130 -4.66 11.66 -0.92
N SER A 131 -4.24 11.04 -2.03
CA SER A 131 -4.56 9.67 -2.37
C SER A 131 -3.82 8.67 -1.46
N ASP A 132 -4.26 7.41 -1.44
CA ASP A 132 -3.57 6.34 -0.71
C ASP A 132 -2.10 6.17 -1.18
N TYR A 133 -1.82 6.36 -2.47
CA TYR A 133 -0.47 6.30 -3.04
C TYR A 133 0.43 7.42 -2.51
N GLU A 134 -0.07 8.66 -2.49
CA GLU A 134 0.67 9.82 -1.98
C GLU A 134 0.93 9.69 -0.48
N ILE A 135 -0.07 9.21 0.29
CA ILE A 135 0.09 8.88 1.71
C ILE A 135 1.18 7.81 1.89
N GLY A 136 1.18 6.76 1.08
CA GLY A 136 2.21 5.72 1.11
C GLY A 136 3.62 6.27 0.89
N LYS A 137 3.79 7.16 -0.10
CA LYS A 137 5.09 7.84 -0.36
C LYS A 137 5.54 8.69 0.83
N ALA A 138 4.62 9.45 1.41
CA ALA A 138 4.93 10.30 2.56
C ALA A 138 5.26 9.47 3.82
N LEU A 139 4.54 8.36 4.05
CA LEU A 139 4.83 7.42 5.13
C LEU A 139 6.21 6.78 4.98
N ARG A 140 6.65 6.52 3.75
CA ARG A 140 7.99 5.98 3.48
C ARG A 140 9.10 6.96 3.90
N GLN A 141 8.92 8.25 3.64
CA GLN A 141 9.88 9.26 4.07
C GLN A 141 9.98 9.36 5.60
N VAL A 142 8.86 9.17 6.29
CA VAL A 142 8.80 9.21 7.75
C VAL A 142 9.29 7.90 8.39
N GLU A 143 9.22 6.78 7.69
CA GLU A 143 9.63 5.46 8.22
C GLU A 143 11.06 5.45 8.72
N GLU A 144 11.97 6.15 8.02
CA GLU A 144 13.40 6.21 8.34
C GLU A 144 13.69 6.89 9.71
N LEU A 145 12.74 7.66 10.22
CA LEU A 145 12.84 8.34 11.51
C LEU A 145 12.41 7.45 12.68
N PHE A 146 11.93 6.26 12.41
CA PHE A 146 11.47 5.32 13.43
C PHE A 146 12.37 4.10 13.53
N PRO A 147 12.60 3.57 14.74
CA PRO A 147 13.44 2.39 14.91
C PRO A 147 12.86 1.15 14.25
N ASN A 148 11.55 1.10 14.05
CA ASN A 148 10.86 0.00 13.36
C ASN A 148 9.43 0.39 12.98
N ARG A 149 8.83 -0.37 12.05
CA ARG A 149 7.45 -0.18 11.57
C ARG A 149 6.38 -0.34 12.66
N LYS A 150 6.67 -1.07 13.72
CA LYS A 150 5.74 -1.20 14.85
C LYS A 150 5.57 0.14 15.54
N ARG A 151 6.68 0.83 15.85
CA ARG A 151 6.67 2.13 16.49
C ARG A 151 6.01 3.20 15.59
N LEU A 152 6.29 3.17 14.29
CA LEU A 152 5.61 4.03 13.31
C LEU A 152 4.08 3.78 13.30
N ALA A 153 3.63 2.53 13.28
CA ALA A 153 2.21 2.21 13.33
C ALA A 153 1.54 2.72 14.62
N GLU A 154 2.20 2.55 15.77
CA GLU A 154 1.74 3.04 17.07
C GLU A 154 1.64 4.58 17.08
N SER A 155 2.65 5.27 16.57
CA SER A 155 2.65 6.73 16.46
C SER A 155 1.54 7.25 15.54
N LEU A 156 1.24 6.54 14.46
CA LEU A 156 0.13 6.83 13.55
C LEU A 156 -1.25 6.43 14.09
N GLY A 157 -1.31 5.60 15.15
CA GLY A 157 -2.55 4.99 15.64
C GLY A 157 -3.13 3.93 14.70
N LEU A 158 -2.30 3.35 13.84
CA LEU A 158 -2.67 2.31 12.90
C LEU A 158 -2.38 0.92 13.44
N VAL A 159 -3.18 -0.06 13.04
CA VAL A 159 -2.76 -1.45 13.13
C VAL A 159 -1.69 -1.75 12.08
N ARG A 160 -0.72 -2.62 12.40
CA ARG A 160 0.40 -2.93 11.49
C ARG A 160 -0.05 -3.33 10.09
N GLN A 161 -1.14 -4.10 9.98
CA GLN A 161 -1.67 -4.56 8.70
C GLN A 161 -2.09 -3.41 7.79
N ASP A 162 -2.71 -2.35 8.34
CA ASP A 162 -3.10 -1.18 7.57
C ASP A 162 -1.90 -0.36 7.10
N LEU A 163 -0.85 -0.25 7.94
CA LEU A 163 0.42 0.39 7.54
C LEU A 163 1.06 -0.35 6.36
N TYR A 164 1.11 -1.69 6.42
CA TYR A 164 1.70 -2.50 5.34
C TYR A 164 0.95 -2.37 4.00
N ARG A 165 -0.35 -2.07 4.01
CA ARG A 165 -1.11 -1.79 2.79
C ARG A 165 -0.67 -0.50 2.10
N TYR A 166 -0.24 0.51 2.86
CA TYR A 166 0.34 1.72 2.27
C TYR A 166 1.71 1.48 1.66
N PHE A 167 2.48 0.53 2.19
CA PHE A 167 3.77 0.14 1.64
C PHE A 167 3.68 -0.90 0.49
N ALA A 168 2.49 -1.38 0.18
CA ALA A 168 2.31 -2.34 -0.92
C ALA A 168 2.72 -1.76 -2.28
N TYR A 169 2.63 -0.45 -2.46
CA TYR A 169 3.03 0.22 -3.70
C TYR A 169 4.53 0.10 -4.01
N ASP A 170 5.38 -0.07 -2.99
CA ASP A 170 6.82 -0.19 -3.18
C ASP A 170 7.20 -1.44 -3.99
N ASP A 171 6.43 -2.50 -3.81
CA ASP A 171 6.64 -3.81 -4.42
C ASP A 171 5.95 -3.94 -5.80
N LEU A 172 5.27 -2.88 -6.26
CA LEU A 172 4.68 -2.86 -7.60
C LEU A 172 5.74 -2.55 -8.67
N PRO A 173 5.57 -3.07 -9.90
CA PRO A 173 6.48 -2.80 -11.00
C PRO A 173 6.66 -1.30 -11.28
N PRO A 174 7.85 -0.86 -11.75
CA PRO A 174 8.12 0.54 -12.05
C PRO A 174 7.07 1.17 -12.98
N MET A 175 6.63 0.43 -14.01
CA MET A 175 5.61 0.89 -14.96
C MET A 175 4.28 1.29 -14.29
N VAL A 176 3.87 0.58 -13.23
CA VAL A 176 2.66 0.89 -12.46
C VAL A 176 2.88 2.15 -11.61
N LYS A 177 4.06 2.26 -10.98
CA LYS A 177 4.43 3.45 -10.18
C LYS A 177 4.49 4.72 -11.04
N ASP A 178 5.01 4.63 -12.26
CA ASP A 178 5.08 5.76 -13.19
C ASP A 178 3.68 6.27 -13.55
N ARG A 179 2.73 5.37 -13.79
CA ARG A 179 1.34 5.73 -14.06
C ARG A 179 0.62 6.29 -12.82
N LEU A 180 0.91 5.75 -11.64
CA LEU A 180 0.40 6.28 -10.38
C LEU A 180 1.00 7.67 -10.04
N ASN A 181 2.19 7.99 -10.51
CA ASN A 181 2.74 9.34 -10.40
C ASN A 181 1.97 10.36 -11.26
N ILE A 182 1.34 9.91 -12.37
CA ILE A 182 0.49 10.74 -13.22
C ILE A 182 -0.93 10.84 -12.64
N ASN A 183 -1.52 9.69 -12.25
CA ASN A 183 -2.85 9.65 -11.64
C ASN A 183 -2.84 8.81 -10.35
N PRO A 184 -2.56 9.44 -9.21
CA PRO A 184 -2.36 8.75 -7.94
C PRO A 184 -3.63 8.16 -7.32
N ARG A 185 -4.81 8.43 -7.89
CA ARG A 185 -6.11 7.93 -7.40
C ARG A 185 -6.59 6.67 -8.11
N LEU A 186 -5.88 6.22 -9.15
CA LEU A 186 -6.28 5.05 -9.94
C LEU A 186 -6.30 3.74 -9.13
N LEU A 187 -5.43 3.59 -8.15
CA LEU A 187 -5.31 2.37 -7.38
C LEU A 187 -5.25 2.67 -5.87
N GLY A 188 -6.27 2.28 -5.13
CA GLY A 188 -6.28 2.37 -3.68
C GLY A 188 -5.39 1.29 -3.02
N ARG A 189 -5.07 1.47 -1.74
CA ARG A 189 -4.16 0.59 -0.96
C ARG A 189 -4.60 -0.87 -0.87
N GLY A 190 -5.92 -1.13 -0.84
CA GLY A 190 -6.45 -2.50 -0.78
C GLY A 190 -6.19 -3.27 -2.07
N PRO A 191 -6.62 -2.74 -3.23
CA PRO A 191 -6.28 -3.30 -4.55
C PRO A 191 -4.77 -3.38 -4.82
N ALA A 192 -3.97 -2.42 -4.37
CA ALA A 192 -2.51 -2.44 -4.48
C ALA A 192 -1.89 -3.62 -3.72
N ASP A 193 -2.32 -3.87 -2.48
CA ASP A 193 -1.87 -5.01 -1.67
C ASP A 193 -2.30 -6.35 -2.29
N ALA A 194 -3.50 -6.43 -2.88
CA ALA A 194 -3.95 -7.61 -3.58
C ALA A 194 -3.15 -7.85 -4.88
N LEU A 195 -2.88 -6.80 -5.66
CA LEU A 195 -2.06 -6.87 -6.86
C LEU A 195 -0.63 -7.32 -6.57
N LYS A 196 0.00 -6.75 -5.54
CA LYS A 196 1.31 -7.18 -5.04
C LYS A 196 1.35 -8.68 -4.77
N ARG A 197 0.33 -9.23 -4.10
CA ARG A 197 0.26 -10.68 -3.79
C ARG A 197 0.17 -11.51 -5.05
N VAL A 198 -0.65 -11.11 -6.01
CA VAL A 198 -0.75 -11.82 -7.31
C VAL A 198 0.60 -11.83 -8.02
N LEU A 199 1.29 -10.70 -8.08
CA LEU A 199 2.59 -10.61 -8.75
C LEU A 199 3.67 -11.44 -8.01
N ALA A 200 3.67 -11.47 -6.69
CA ALA A 200 4.58 -12.29 -5.90
C ALA A 200 4.32 -13.80 -6.11
N GLU A 201 3.05 -14.23 -6.17
CA GLU A 201 2.67 -15.61 -6.48
C GLU A 201 3.13 -16.02 -7.89
N GLU A 202 2.98 -15.13 -8.88
CA GLU A 202 3.43 -15.38 -10.24
C GLU A 202 4.96 -15.49 -10.34
N GLN A 203 5.67 -14.62 -9.64
CA GLN A 203 7.13 -14.68 -9.55
C GLN A 203 7.62 -15.97 -8.88
N GLN A 204 6.94 -16.45 -7.84
CA GLN A 204 7.27 -17.72 -7.18
C GLN A 204 6.99 -18.93 -8.07
N ARG A 205 5.93 -18.89 -8.90
CA ARG A 205 5.62 -19.97 -9.84
C ARG A 205 6.67 -20.09 -10.94
N GLY A 206 7.09 -18.94 -11.49
CA GLY A 206 8.13 -18.89 -12.52
C GLY A 206 7.83 -19.64 -13.82
N ASP A 207 6.57 -20.02 -14.05
CA ASP A 207 6.16 -20.81 -15.22
C ASP A 207 5.81 -19.94 -16.45
N LEU A 208 5.69 -18.62 -16.28
CA LEU A 208 5.50 -17.66 -17.35
C LEU A 208 6.67 -16.68 -17.43
N PRO A 209 7.07 -16.22 -18.62
CA PRO A 209 8.06 -15.17 -18.78
C PRO A 209 7.59 -13.88 -18.11
N VAL A 210 8.50 -13.14 -17.48
CA VAL A 210 8.20 -11.85 -16.84
C VAL A 210 7.52 -10.88 -17.82
N ALA A 211 8.01 -10.80 -19.05
CA ALA A 211 7.42 -9.97 -20.10
C ALA A 211 5.94 -10.29 -20.39
N THR A 212 5.55 -11.56 -20.29
CA THR A 212 4.13 -11.98 -20.47
C THR A 212 3.27 -11.47 -19.32
N VAL A 213 3.75 -11.59 -18.08
CA VAL A 213 3.04 -11.08 -16.89
C VAL A 213 2.89 -9.56 -16.96
N GLU A 214 3.96 -8.85 -17.36
CA GLU A 214 3.94 -7.40 -17.54
C GLU A 214 2.99 -6.96 -18.65
N SER A 215 2.95 -7.67 -19.80
CA SER A 215 2.03 -7.37 -20.89
C SER A 215 0.57 -7.52 -20.45
N CYS A 216 0.21 -8.62 -19.78
CA CYS A 216 -1.14 -8.83 -19.23
C CYS A 216 -1.50 -7.76 -18.19
N LEU A 217 -0.54 -7.37 -17.34
CA LEU A 217 -0.76 -6.32 -16.36
C LEU A 217 -1.06 -4.98 -17.06
N MET A 218 -0.31 -4.66 -18.14
CA MET A 218 -0.53 -3.43 -18.90
C MET A 218 -1.89 -3.38 -19.59
N GLU A 219 -2.34 -4.48 -20.16
CA GLU A 219 -3.68 -4.58 -20.76
C GLU A 219 -4.77 -4.37 -19.70
N CYS A 220 -4.66 -5.02 -18.55
CA CYS A 220 -5.59 -4.83 -17.44
C CYS A 220 -5.53 -3.38 -16.91
N TRP A 221 -4.34 -2.80 -16.86
CA TRP A 221 -4.15 -1.41 -16.42
C TRP A 221 -4.79 -0.42 -17.38
N GLN A 222 -4.69 -0.65 -18.67
CA GLN A 222 -5.33 0.20 -19.68
C GLN A 222 -6.86 0.19 -19.56
N GLN A 223 -7.45 -0.99 -19.26
CA GLN A 223 -8.88 -1.09 -18.96
C GLN A 223 -9.26 -0.29 -17.71
N LEU A 224 -8.39 -0.25 -16.69
CA LEU A 224 -8.57 0.56 -15.49
C LEU A 224 -8.53 2.05 -15.82
N GLU A 225 -7.56 2.51 -16.61
CA GLU A 225 -7.44 3.91 -17.05
C GLU A 225 -8.63 4.38 -17.88
N ASN A 226 -9.17 3.48 -18.72
CA ASN A 226 -10.36 3.75 -19.53
C ASN A 226 -11.68 3.67 -18.75
N ALA A 227 -11.63 3.38 -17.43
CA ALA A 227 -12.78 3.13 -16.58
C ALA A 227 -13.65 1.93 -17.00
N GLU A 228 -13.09 0.99 -17.79
CA GLU A 228 -13.73 -0.27 -18.18
C GLU A 228 -13.60 -1.34 -17.09
N LEU A 229 -12.61 -1.19 -16.22
CA LEU A 229 -12.32 -2.09 -15.11
C LEU A 229 -12.31 -1.33 -13.78
N ASP A 230 -13.03 -1.85 -12.79
CA ASP A 230 -12.92 -1.33 -11.42
C ASP A 230 -11.61 -1.78 -10.75
N GLN A 231 -10.97 -0.88 -10.01
CA GLN A 231 -9.69 -1.14 -9.35
C GLN A 231 -9.69 -2.36 -8.42
N THR A 232 -10.81 -2.65 -7.77
CA THR A 232 -10.93 -3.82 -6.89
C THR A 232 -10.92 -5.14 -7.65
N LYS A 233 -11.26 -5.11 -8.93
CA LYS A 233 -11.28 -6.29 -9.82
C LYS A 233 -9.95 -6.51 -10.54
N LEU A 234 -9.05 -5.52 -10.57
CA LEU A 234 -7.78 -5.58 -11.28
C LEU A 234 -6.95 -6.83 -10.93
N PRO A 235 -6.71 -7.19 -9.66
CA PRO A 235 -5.92 -8.37 -9.32
C PRO A 235 -6.55 -9.67 -9.83
N GLY A 236 -7.87 -9.81 -9.71
CA GLY A 236 -8.58 -10.99 -10.19
C GLY A 236 -8.66 -11.06 -11.73
N GLN A 237 -8.68 -9.91 -12.42
CA GLN A 237 -8.62 -9.87 -13.89
C GLN A 237 -7.26 -10.32 -14.39
N LEU A 238 -6.17 -9.84 -13.77
CA LEU A 238 -4.81 -10.28 -14.08
C LEU A 238 -4.66 -11.78 -13.88
N GLN A 239 -5.12 -12.35 -12.76
CA GLN A 239 -5.06 -13.79 -12.51
C GLN A 239 -5.79 -14.58 -13.58
N ARG A 240 -6.97 -14.12 -14.02
CA ARG A 240 -7.74 -14.79 -15.09
C ARG A 240 -7.02 -14.75 -16.43
N ALA A 241 -6.44 -13.61 -16.80
CA ALA A 241 -5.66 -13.46 -18.03
C ALA A 241 -4.47 -14.42 -18.05
N LEU A 242 -3.69 -14.47 -16.95
CA LEU A 242 -2.55 -15.37 -16.82
C LEU A 242 -2.95 -16.85 -16.84
N MET A 243 -4.09 -17.22 -16.22
CA MET A 243 -4.64 -18.57 -16.28
C MET A 243 -5.08 -18.96 -17.70
N ALA A 244 -5.65 -18.03 -18.47
CA ALA A 244 -6.05 -18.28 -19.86
C ALA A 244 -4.82 -18.62 -20.73
N ILE A 245 -3.73 -17.85 -20.63
CA ILE A 245 -2.47 -18.13 -21.34
C ILE A 245 -1.90 -19.50 -20.98
N ARG A 246 -1.92 -19.88 -19.71
CA ARG A 246 -1.49 -21.21 -19.26
C ARG A 246 -2.34 -22.33 -19.85
N ASN A 247 -3.63 -22.10 -19.95
CA ASN A 247 -4.56 -23.11 -20.51
C ASN A 247 -4.45 -23.20 -22.02
N GLU A 248 -4.21 -22.11 -22.74
CA GLU A 248 -3.93 -22.13 -24.17
C GLU A 248 -2.65 -22.91 -24.48
N GLY A 249 -1.59 -22.72 -23.73
CA GLY A 249 -0.38 -23.53 -23.83
C GLY A 249 -0.61 -25.03 -23.54
N ARG A 250 -1.60 -25.35 -22.71
CA ARG A 250 -2.01 -26.73 -22.43
C ARG A 250 -2.88 -27.32 -23.52
N THR A 251 -3.73 -26.52 -24.19
CA THR A 251 -4.56 -26.98 -25.30
C THR A 251 -3.74 -27.22 -26.58
N LEU A 252 -2.67 -26.47 -26.81
CA LEU A 252 -1.72 -26.69 -27.90
C LEU A 252 -0.93 -28.00 -27.76
N ASN A 253 -0.78 -28.55 -26.56
CA ASN A 253 -0.14 -29.82 -26.27
C ASN A 253 -1.17 -30.98 -26.05
N ARG A 254 -2.41 -30.75 -26.44
CA ARG A 254 -3.49 -31.73 -26.25
C ARG A 254 -3.81 -32.35 -27.60
N ASP A 255 -3.37 -33.60 -27.80
CA ASP A 255 -3.74 -34.39 -28.96
C ASP A 255 -5.13 -35.03 -28.71
N VAL A 256 -6.11 -34.66 -29.52
CA VAL A 256 -7.49 -35.18 -29.40
C VAL A 256 -7.81 -36.00 -30.61
N VAL A 257 -8.02 -37.29 -30.42
CA VAL A 257 -8.40 -38.23 -31.45
C VAL A 257 -9.85 -38.65 -31.21
N ASP A 258 -10.71 -38.44 -32.22
CA ASP A 258 -12.10 -38.89 -32.16
C ASP A 258 -12.23 -40.39 -32.43
N ILE A 259 -12.96 -41.10 -31.58
CA ILE A 259 -13.35 -42.49 -31.78
C ILE A 259 -14.69 -42.47 -32.52
N THR A 260 -14.69 -43.03 -33.74
CA THR A 260 -15.89 -43.07 -34.58
C THR A 260 -16.38 -44.50 -34.82
N ARG A 261 -17.68 -44.69 -34.81
CA ARG A 261 -18.33 -45.94 -35.20
C ARG A 261 -19.38 -45.64 -36.26
N VAL A 262 -19.22 -46.25 -37.48
CA VAL A 262 -20.13 -46.03 -38.63
C VAL A 262 -20.33 -44.53 -38.92
N GLY A 263 -19.23 -43.74 -38.93
CA GLY A 263 -19.25 -42.31 -39.22
C GLY A 263 -19.84 -41.40 -38.12
N LYS A 264 -20.24 -41.94 -36.97
CA LYS A 264 -20.66 -41.16 -35.81
C LYS A 264 -19.60 -41.20 -34.74
N ARG A 265 -19.33 -40.04 -34.13
CA ARG A 265 -18.44 -39.92 -33.00
C ARG A 265 -19.05 -40.62 -31.79
N VAL A 266 -18.36 -41.62 -31.23
CA VAL A 266 -18.77 -42.41 -30.05
C VAL A 266 -17.83 -42.23 -28.85
N GLY A 267 -16.74 -41.53 -29.07
CA GLY A 267 -15.79 -41.25 -27.98
C GLY A 267 -14.65 -40.36 -28.40
N THR A 268 -13.72 -40.14 -27.48
CA THR A 268 -12.49 -39.35 -27.69
C THR A 268 -11.32 -39.93 -26.90
N ILE A 269 -10.15 -39.86 -27.48
CA ILE A 269 -8.88 -40.06 -26.78
C ILE A 269 -8.22 -38.68 -26.67
N VAL A 270 -7.98 -38.25 -25.45
CA VAL A 270 -7.25 -36.98 -25.16
C VAL A 270 -5.90 -37.35 -24.57
N ARG A 271 -4.83 -36.90 -25.20
CA ARG A 271 -3.48 -37.06 -24.71
C ARG A 271 -2.97 -35.68 -24.25
N ASP A 272 -2.54 -35.56 -23.03
CA ASP A 272 -1.79 -34.43 -22.54
C ASP A 272 -0.46 -34.92 -21.93
N PRO A 273 0.50 -34.07 -21.59
CA PRO A 273 1.81 -34.47 -21.04
C PRO A 273 1.76 -35.27 -19.72
N ARG A 274 0.60 -35.33 -19.07
CA ARG A 274 0.43 -35.99 -17.76
C ARG A 274 -0.55 -37.17 -17.81
N HIS A 275 -1.51 -37.18 -18.78
CA HIS A 275 -2.60 -38.15 -18.76
C HIS A 275 -3.01 -38.52 -20.19
N ILE A 276 -3.41 -39.77 -20.36
CA ILE A 276 -4.18 -40.24 -21.50
C ILE A 276 -5.59 -40.54 -21.00
N VAL A 277 -6.60 -39.83 -21.50
CA VAL A 277 -7.99 -40.00 -21.11
C VAL A 277 -8.78 -40.53 -22.29
N VAL A 278 -9.34 -41.72 -22.16
CA VAL A 278 -10.25 -42.32 -23.13
C VAL A 278 -11.67 -42.16 -22.61
N LYS A 279 -12.50 -41.44 -23.38
CA LYS A 279 -13.94 -41.30 -23.10
C LYS A 279 -14.73 -41.99 -24.17
N ILE A 280 -15.56 -42.96 -23.80
CA ILE A 280 -16.47 -43.70 -24.70
C ILE A 280 -17.89 -43.45 -24.20
N GLN A 281 -18.85 -43.23 -25.11
CA GLN A 281 -20.24 -43.04 -24.76
C GLN A 281 -20.81 -44.34 -24.13
N ALA A 282 -21.52 -44.18 -23.00
CA ALA A 282 -22.18 -45.32 -22.36
C ALA A 282 -23.12 -46.04 -23.33
N GLY A 283 -23.10 -47.37 -23.31
CA GLY A 283 -23.87 -48.22 -24.22
C GLY A 283 -23.26 -48.42 -25.60
N THR A 284 -22.06 -47.91 -25.87
CA THR A 284 -21.33 -48.17 -27.13
C THR A 284 -20.61 -49.51 -27.08
N LEU A 285 -20.18 -49.92 -25.90
CA LEU A 285 -19.55 -51.22 -25.63
C LEU A 285 -20.53 -52.12 -24.90
N SER A 286 -20.42 -53.46 -25.12
CA SER A 286 -21.09 -54.43 -24.27
C SER A 286 -20.36 -54.61 -22.94
N GLU A 287 -21.00 -55.13 -21.90
CA GLU A 287 -20.37 -55.38 -20.58
C GLU A 287 -19.09 -56.26 -20.72
N GLU A 288 -19.07 -57.22 -21.62
CA GLU A 288 -17.89 -58.05 -21.92
C GLU A 288 -16.75 -57.22 -22.50
N GLN A 289 -17.07 -56.27 -23.41
CA GLN A 289 -16.09 -55.38 -24.04
C GLN A 289 -15.55 -54.32 -23.05
N GLU A 290 -16.34 -53.86 -22.11
CA GLU A 290 -15.89 -52.98 -21.06
C GLU A 290 -14.89 -53.66 -20.14
N LEU A 291 -15.19 -54.91 -19.73
CA LEU A 291 -14.29 -55.75 -18.93
C LEU A 291 -12.97 -56.09 -19.68
N GLU A 292 -13.03 -56.33 -20.95
CA GLU A 292 -11.86 -56.59 -21.80
C GLU A 292 -10.98 -55.35 -21.93
N LEU A 293 -11.59 -54.18 -22.11
CA LEU A 293 -10.88 -52.87 -22.14
C LEU A 293 -10.19 -52.60 -20.80
N GLU A 294 -10.87 -52.83 -19.67
CA GLU A 294 -10.26 -52.68 -18.33
C GLU A 294 -9.04 -53.58 -18.16
N ARG A 295 -9.15 -54.85 -18.50
CA ARG A 295 -8.03 -55.79 -18.43
C ARG A 295 -6.86 -55.39 -19.32
N TYR A 296 -7.16 -54.92 -20.53
CA TYR A 296 -6.14 -54.45 -21.46
C TYR A 296 -5.40 -53.23 -20.95
N VAL A 297 -6.11 -52.22 -20.39
CA VAL A 297 -5.48 -51.05 -19.80
C VAL A 297 -4.61 -51.43 -18.58
N GLN A 298 -5.08 -52.34 -17.74
CA GLN A 298 -4.32 -52.84 -16.60
C GLN A 298 -3.05 -53.60 -17.03
N SER A 299 -3.10 -54.40 -18.08
CA SER A 299 -1.93 -55.10 -18.61
C SER A 299 -0.85 -54.17 -19.12
N LEU A 300 -1.25 -53.11 -19.86
CA LEU A 300 -0.31 -52.10 -20.36
C LEU A 300 0.42 -51.36 -19.26
N VAL A 301 -0.24 -51.06 -18.14
CA VAL A 301 0.38 -50.42 -16.99
C VAL A 301 1.31 -51.37 -16.24
N SER A 302 0.96 -52.67 -16.14
CA SER A 302 1.77 -53.66 -15.48
C SER A 302 3.04 -54.04 -16.27
N GLU A 303 2.99 -54.08 -17.59
CA GLU A 303 4.16 -54.36 -18.44
C GLU A 303 5.19 -53.22 -18.41
N SER A 304 4.75 -51.95 -18.27
CA SER A 304 5.66 -50.80 -18.19
C SER A 304 6.47 -50.74 -16.91
N VAL A 305 6.00 -51.34 -15.82
CA VAL A 305 6.75 -51.41 -14.53
C VAL A 305 7.87 -52.44 -14.63
N SER A 306 7.67 -53.56 -15.34
CA SER A 306 8.67 -54.62 -15.45
C SER A 306 9.89 -54.23 -16.32
N GLN A 307 9.76 -53.25 -17.22
CA GLN A 307 10.88 -52.80 -18.05
C GLN A 307 11.78 -51.75 -17.35
N ILE A 308 11.29 -51.05 -16.31
CA ILE A 308 12.07 -50.09 -15.52
C ILE A 308 12.96 -50.80 -14.50
N GLU A 309 12.55 -51.92 -13.94
CA GLU A 309 13.32 -52.68 -12.97
C GLU A 309 14.49 -53.48 -13.59
N THR A 310 14.55 -53.64 -14.90
CA THR A 310 15.61 -54.39 -15.64
C THR A 310 16.73 -53.47 -16.15
N GLN A 311 16.66 -52.15 -15.94
CA GLN A 311 17.69 -51.20 -16.34
C GLN A 311 18.29 -50.40 -15.17
N SER A 312 18.11 -50.85 -13.92
CA SER A 312 18.73 -50.27 -12.74
C SER A 312 19.90 -51.08 -12.22
#